data_66d9fa1d76ee4722a6fb148e37dbd676
#
_entry.id   66d9fa1d76ee4722a6fb148e37dbd676
#
_cell.length_a   1.000
_cell.length_b   1.000
_cell.length_c   1.000
_cell.angle_alpha   90.00
_cell.angle_beta   90.00
_cell.angle_gamma   90.00
#
_symmetry.space_group_name_H-M   'P 1'
#
loop_
_entity.id
_entity.type
_entity.pdbx_description
1 polymer ?
#
loop_
_entity_poly.entity_id
_entity_poly.type
_entity_poly.pdbx_seq_one_letter_code
_entity_poly.pdbx_strand_id
1 'polypeptide(L)'
;MNPFTSNGSFTYSLSASYPQPFSQYSAPLRHIITRQQYYPDHRCISKNESDFMAMNRLLWMEHVNWTRMIIISIVFQLPDLPFVQKRLLQNATDLGNCLRPFYGNQIADAYAQLIKEHLVIAAELVTAAVKGDTGTVNAKEKEWYENADAIVLFLSRINPYLSKDILKEMFYTHLELTKNEAVTMIQQNFQADIDVFDEIETEILSDLIASAIVMQFYSLFRCPYSF
;
A
#
# COMPACT_ATOMS: atom_id res chain seq x y z
N MET A 1 23.11 -9.64 40.26
CA MET A 1 24.19 -9.00 39.47
C MET A 1 23.55 -8.52 38.18
N ASN A 2 23.57 -7.23 37.96
CA ASN A 2 22.83 -6.56 36.89
C ASN A 2 23.79 -6.35 35.69
N PRO A 3 23.49 -6.83 34.44
CA PRO A 3 24.45 -6.81 33.33
C PRO A 3 24.45 -5.52 32.49
N PHE A 4 23.87 -4.41 32.97
CA PHE A 4 23.78 -3.15 32.21
C PHE A 4 24.62 -2.02 32.81
N THR A 5 25.94 -2.22 32.95
CA THR A 5 26.88 -1.11 33.17
C THR A 5 28.16 -1.36 32.40
N SER A 6 28.27 -0.81 31.19
CA SER A 6 29.57 -0.46 30.63
C SER A 6 29.43 0.89 29.90
N ASN A 7 29.99 1.93 30.52
CA ASN A 7 30.26 3.23 29.93
C ASN A 7 31.25 3.09 28.77
N GLY A 8 30.76 3.14 27.53
CA GLY A 8 31.57 3.34 26.35
C GLY A 8 31.07 4.59 25.65
N SER A 9 31.77 5.72 25.83
CA SER A 9 31.53 6.93 25.08
C SER A 9 32.00 6.72 23.64
N PHE A 10 31.08 6.50 22.70
CA PHE A 10 31.38 6.56 21.27
C PHE A 10 31.24 8.01 20.81
N THR A 11 32.36 8.65 20.52
CA THR A 11 32.41 9.93 19.82
C THR A 11 32.37 9.65 18.33
N TYR A 12 31.21 9.90 17.67
CA TYR A 12 31.13 9.91 16.23
C TYR A 12 31.66 11.26 15.71
N SER A 13 32.76 11.19 14.96
CA SER A 13 33.24 12.31 14.16
C SER A 13 32.35 12.46 12.92
N LEU A 14 31.48 13.47 12.91
CA LEU A 14 30.66 13.84 11.75
C LEU A 14 31.54 14.62 10.75
N SER A 15 32.14 13.92 9.79
CA SER A 15 32.63 14.50 8.56
C SER A 15 32.33 13.58 7.38
N ALA A 16 31.07 13.50 7.01
CA ALA A 16 30.64 13.04 5.69
C ALA A 16 29.68 14.08 5.14
N SER A 17 30.07 14.67 4.02
CA SER A 17 29.24 15.56 3.21
C SER A 17 28.01 14.78 2.76
N TYR A 18 26.86 15.12 3.33
CA TYR A 18 25.56 14.60 2.88
C TYR A 18 25.34 14.99 1.43
N PRO A 19 24.97 14.05 0.54
CA PRO A 19 24.34 14.41 -0.72
C PRO A 19 23.05 15.19 -0.40
N GLN A 20 22.80 16.24 -1.16
CA GLN A 20 21.61 17.10 -1.00
C GLN A 20 20.33 16.25 -0.99
N PRO A 21 19.34 16.59 -0.14
CA PRO A 21 18.11 15.82 -0.02
C PRO A 21 17.36 15.78 -1.35
N PHE A 22 16.71 14.67 -1.61
CA PHE A 22 15.83 14.38 -2.74
C PHE A 22 14.65 15.37 -2.88
N SER A 23 14.93 16.66 -3.08
CA SER A 23 13.91 17.67 -3.32
C SER A 23 13.39 17.67 -4.77
N GLN A 24 13.87 16.78 -5.62
CA GLN A 24 13.50 16.75 -7.04
C GLN A 24 12.38 15.75 -7.40
N TYR A 25 11.96 14.87 -6.47
CA TYR A 25 10.89 13.89 -6.71
C TYR A 25 9.56 14.23 -6.04
N SER A 26 9.44 15.38 -5.39
CA SER A 26 8.23 15.76 -4.64
C SER A 26 7.14 16.46 -5.47
N ALA A 27 7.19 16.42 -6.81
CA ALA A 27 6.34 17.29 -7.61
C ALA A 27 5.11 16.67 -8.30
N PRO A 28 4.94 15.38 -8.66
CA PRO A 28 3.75 15.01 -9.41
C PRO A 28 2.50 14.70 -8.58
N LEU A 29 2.62 14.18 -7.36
CA LEU A 29 1.43 13.69 -6.62
C LEU A 29 0.61 14.80 -5.92
N ARG A 30 1.20 15.94 -5.61
CA ARG A 30 0.46 17.05 -4.97
C ARG A 30 -0.57 17.73 -5.89
N HIS A 31 -0.53 17.47 -7.19
CA HIS A 31 -1.49 18.05 -8.14
C HIS A 31 -2.65 17.11 -8.51
N ILE A 32 -2.62 15.85 -8.07
CA ILE A 32 -3.53 14.87 -8.65
C ILE A 32 -4.90 14.92 -8.00
N ILE A 33 -5.08 15.17 -6.74
CA ILE A 33 -6.46 15.31 -6.20
C ILE A 33 -6.41 16.06 -4.86
N THR A 34 -6.61 17.36 -4.87
CA THR A 34 -7.06 18.00 -3.66
C THR A 34 -8.49 17.52 -3.39
N ARG A 35 -8.80 17.17 -2.13
CA ARG A 35 -10.13 16.81 -1.64
C ARG A 35 -11.23 17.75 -2.17
N GLN A 36 -10.86 18.97 -2.54
CA GLN A 36 -11.70 20.03 -3.07
C GLN A 36 -12.18 19.81 -4.52
N GLN A 37 -11.49 18.99 -5.31
CA GLN A 37 -11.93 18.68 -6.69
C GLN A 37 -13.04 17.63 -6.77
N TYR A 38 -13.19 16.79 -5.73
CA TYR A 38 -14.21 15.74 -5.68
C TYR A 38 -15.46 16.10 -4.89
N TYR A 39 -15.40 17.11 -4.01
CA TYR A 39 -16.54 17.49 -3.19
C TYR A 39 -16.81 18.98 -3.34
N PRO A 40 -17.99 19.39 -3.81
CA PRO A 40 -18.40 20.78 -3.77
C PRO A 40 -18.37 21.26 -2.29
N ASP A 41 -17.88 22.48 -2.09
CA ASP A 41 -17.87 23.17 -0.79
C ASP A 41 -19.22 23.00 -0.08
N HIS A 42 -19.20 22.63 1.21
CA HIS A 42 -20.36 22.46 2.09
C HIS A 42 -21.11 21.12 2.06
N ARG A 43 -20.56 20.04 1.48
CA ARG A 43 -21.21 18.74 1.61
C ARG A 43 -21.09 18.19 3.03
N CYS A 44 -22.23 17.83 3.64
CA CYS A 44 -22.27 17.06 4.87
C CYS A 44 -21.62 15.67 4.65
N ILE A 45 -20.69 15.28 5.52
CA ILE A 45 -20.13 13.92 5.58
C ILE A 45 -20.97 13.14 6.60
N SER A 46 -21.65 12.11 6.15
CA SER A 46 -22.43 11.26 7.05
C SER A 46 -21.52 10.39 7.94
N LYS A 47 -22.09 9.88 9.04
CA LYS A 47 -21.38 8.91 9.88
C LYS A 47 -20.98 7.66 9.09
N ASN A 48 -21.87 7.14 8.24
CA ASN A 48 -21.61 5.97 7.42
C ASN A 48 -20.43 6.21 6.45
N GLU A 49 -20.36 7.38 5.83
CA GLU A 49 -19.24 7.76 4.97
C GLU A 49 -17.93 7.83 5.77
N SER A 50 -17.95 8.51 6.92
CA SER A 50 -16.77 8.64 7.79
C SER A 50 -16.27 7.28 8.27
N ASP A 51 -17.16 6.41 8.72
CA ASP A 51 -16.82 5.06 9.19
C ASP A 51 -16.25 4.19 8.05
N PHE A 52 -16.84 4.26 6.86
CA PHE A 52 -16.37 3.52 5.69
C PHE A 52 -14.98 3.98 5.24
N MET A 53 -14.75 5.29 5.16
CA MET A 53 -13.44 5.86 4.82
C MET A 53 -12.37 5.45 5.85
N ALA A 54 -12.71 5.51 7.16
CA ALA A 54 -11.81 5.11 8.22
C ALA A 54 -11.46 3.61 8.17
N MET A 55 -12.47 2.75 7.95
CA MET A 55 -12.26 1.32 7.79
C MET A 55 -11.38 1.00 6.58
N ASN A 56 -11.62 1.64 5.44
CA ASN A 56 -10.83 1.41 4.24
C ASN A 56 -9.37 1.83 4.43
N ARG A 57 -9.12 3.00 5.06
CA ARG A 57 -7.76 3.43 5.43
C ARG A 57 -7.08 2.43 6.36
N LEU A 58 -7.79 1.92 7.38
CA LEU A 58 -7.24 0.90 8.29
C LEU A 58 -6.81 -0.35 7.53
N LEU A 59 -7.63 -0.86 6.61
CA LEU A 59 -7.30 -2.05 5.83
C LEU A 59 -6.06 -1.85 4.94
N TRP A 60 -5.91 -0.66 4.35
CA TRP A 60 -4.74 -0.32 3.56
C TRP A 60 -3.49 -0.10 4.41
N MET A 61 -3.61 0.52 5.60
CA MET A 61 -2.51 0.60 6.57
C MET A 61 -2.08 -0.78 7.05
N GLU A 62 -3.01 -1.68 7.33
CA GLU A 62 -2.69 -3.08 7.63
C GLU A 62 -1.98 -3.77 6.46
N HIS A 63 -2.41 -3.50 5.21
CA HIS A 63 -1.76 -4.03 4.01
C HIS A 63 -0.29 -3.62 3.94
N VAL A 64 -0.02 -2.34 4.05
CA VAL A 64 1.34 -1.76 3.99
C VAL A 64 2.21 -2.30 5.13
N ASN A 65 1.71 -2.25 6.37
CA ASN A 65 2.46 -2.70 7.54
C ASN A 65 2.78 -4.20 7.51
N TRP A 66 1.80 -5.06 7.13
CA TRP A 66 2.05 -6.49 7.03
C TRP A 66 2.95 -6.85 5.85
N THR A 67 2.92 -6.07 4.76
CA THR A 67 3.88 -6.20 3.65
C THR A 67 5.29 -5.90 4.12
N ARG A 68 5.50 -4.81 4.87
CA ARG A 68 6.78 -4.49 5.51
C ARG A 68 7.28 -5.62 6.39
N MET A 69 6.42 -6.18 7.24
CA MET A 69 6.80 -7.31 8.10
C MET A 69 7.21 -8.54 7.32
N ILE A 70 6.57 -8.84 6.17
CA ILE A 70 6.98 -9.93 5.28
C ILE A 70 8.35 -9.65 4.67
N ILE A 71 8.60 -8.44 4.17
CA ILE A 71 9.90 -8.04 3.63
C ILE A 71 11.00 -8.27 4.67
N ILE A 72 10.81 -7.77 5.90
CA ILE A 72 11.74 -7.97 7.02
C ILE A 72 11.96 -9.46 7.29
N SER A 73 10.88 -10.25 7.40
CA SER A 73 10.97 -11.67 7.73
C SER A 73 11.67 -12.47 6.62
N ILE A 74 11.49 -12.13 5.35
CA ILE A 74 12.19 -12.77 4.21
C ILE A 74 13.66 -12.38 4.23
N VAL A 75 13.97 -11.08 4.33
CA VAL A 75 15.36 -10.57 4.24
C VAL A 75 16.22 -11.11 5.38
N PHE A 76 15.68 -11.13 6.60
CA PHE A 76 16.41 -11.60 7.78
C PHE A 76 16.14 -13.07 8.15
N GLN A 77 15.41 -13.80 7.31
CA GLN A 77 15.08 -15.23 7.50
C GLN A 77 14.48 -15.53 8.88
N LEU A 78 13.52 -14.69 9.30
CA LEU A 78 12.90 -14.80 10.60
C LEU A 78 11.92 -16.00 10.66
N PRO A 79 11.82 -16.67 11.83
CA PRO A 79 10.98 -17.86 11.99
C PRO A 79 9.46 -17.55 11.98
N ASP A 80 9.08 -16.30 12.06
CA ASP A 80 7.68 -15.83 12.04
C ASP A 80 7.09 -15.69 10.64
N LEU A 81 7.90 -15.79 9.57
CA LEU A 81 7.47 -15.61 8.18
C LEU A 81 6.14 -16.34 7.83
N PRO A 82 5.92 -17.62 8.19
CA PRO A 82 4.66 -18.28 7.85
C PRO A 82 3.44 -17.63 8.51
N PHE A 83 3.61 -17.07 9.68
CA PHE A 83 2.53 -16.43 10.44
C PHE A 83 2.22 -15.03 9.88
N VAL A 84 3.24 -14.25 9.58
CA VAL A 84 3.12 -12.92 8.96
C VAL A 84 2.49 -13.05 7.58
N GLN A 85 2.94 -14.01 6.77
CA GLN A 85 2.37 -14.29 5.46
C GLN A 85 0.88 -14.67 5.54
N LYS A 86 0.51 -15.56 6.47
CA LYS A 86 -0.89 -15.92 6.70
C LYS A 86 -1.72 -14.68 7.05
N ARG A 87 -1.20 -13.78 7.90
CA ARG A 87 -1.92 -12.56 8.31
C ARG A 87 -2.10 -11.60 7.13
N LEU A 88 -1.08 -11.40 6.29
CA LEU A 88 -1.19 -10.55 5.10
C LEU A 88 -2.19 -11.14 4.09
N LEU A 89 -2.21 -12.43 3.87
CA LEU A 89 -3.21 -13.08 3.02
C LEU A 89 -4.64 -12.93 3.57
N GLN A 90 -4.80 -12.85 4.90
CA GLN A 90 -6.09 -12.52 5.52
C GLN A 90 -6.52 -11.08 5.18
N ASN A 91 -5.59 -10.11 5.17
CA ASN A 91 -5.89 -8.73 4.79
C ASN A 91 -6.45 -8.63 3.35
N ALA A 92 -5.96 -9.43 2.41
CA ALA A 92 -6.55 -9.51 1.07
C ALA A 92 -8.04 -9.96 1.11
N THR A 93 -8.37 -10.89 2.00
CA THR A 93 -9.76 -11.30 2.22
C THR A 93 -10.59 -10.17 2.84
N ASP A 94 -10.01 -9.43 3.78
CA ASP A 94 -10.67 -8.32 4.47
C ASP A 94 -10.93 -7.14 3.51
N LEU A 95 -9.98 -6.85 2.60
CA LEU A 95 -10.16 -5.89 1.50
C LEU A 95 -11.29 -6.30 0.56
N GLY A 96 -11.40 -7.58 0.21
CA GLY A 96 -12.54 -8.09 -0.56
C GLY A 96 -13.85 -7.95 0.20
N ASN A 97 -13.87 -8.27 1.49
CA ASN A 97 -15.06 -8.15 2.34
C ASN A 97 -15.55 -6.71 2.46
N CYS A 98 -14.63 -5.73 2.40
CA CYS A 98 -14.98 -4.31 2.38
C CYS A 98 -15.85 -3.93 1.17
N LEU A 99 -15.66 -4.59 0.02
CA LEU A 99 -16.46 -4.39 -1.19
C LEU A 99 -17.81 -5.12 -1.17
N ARG A 100 -17.94 -6.16 -0.35
CA ARG A 100 -19.07 -7.08 -0.35
C ARG A 100 -20.45 -6.42 -0.18
N PRO A 101 -20.65 -5.44 0.71
CA PRO A 101 -21.93 -4.76 0.88
C PRO A 101 -22.39 -3.98 -0.36
N PHE A 102 -21.46 -3.59 -1.24
CA PHE A 102 -21.72 -2.76 -2.40
C PHE A 102 -21.85 -3.55 -3.69
N TYR A 103 -20.99 -4.54 -3.88
CA TYR A 103 -20.86 -5.26 -5.16
C TYR A 103 -21.25 -6.74 -5.07
N GLY A 104 -21.60 -7.24 -3.89
CA GLY A 104 -21.97 -8.64 -3.67
C GLY A 104 -20.79 -9.61 -3.60
N ASN A 105 -21.11 -10.89 -3.36
CA ASN A 105 -20.12 -11.92 -3.04
C ASN A 105 -19.14 -12.15 -4.20
N GLN A 106 -19.64 -12.33 -5.40
CA GLN A 106 -18.81 -12.71 -6.56
C GLN A 106 -17.70 -11.68 -6.84
N ILE A 107 -18.03 -10.39 -6.81
CA ILE A 107 -17.08 -9.31 -7.05
C ILE A 107 -16.11 -9.19 -5.88
N ALA A 108 -16.59 -9.29 -4.65
CA ALA A 108 -15.76 -9.26 -3.45
C ALA A 108 -14.72 -10.39 -3.43
N ASP A 109 -15.15 -11.62 -3.74
CA ASP A 109 -14.29 -12.80 -3.78
C ASP A 109 -13.25 -12.70 -4.92
N ALA A 110 -13.65 -12.20 -6.10
CA ALA A 110 -12.75 -11.98 -7.23
C ALA A 110 -11.67 -10.93 -6.91
N TYR A 111 -12.05 -9.82 -6.24
CA TYR A 111 -11.10 -8.81 -5.80
C TYR A 111 -10.12 -9.37 -4.76
N ALA A 112 -10.63 -10.09 -3.74
CA ALA A 112 -9.79 -10.74 -2.75
C ALA A 112 -8.76 -11.69 -3.40
N GLN A 113 -9.16 -12.43 -4.44
CA GLN A 113 -8.28 -13.33 -5.16
C GLN A 113 -7.17 -12.57 -5.91
N LEU A 114 -7.51 -11.50 -6.62
CA LEU A 114 -6.52 -10.65 -7.32
C LEU A 114 -5.49 -10.07 -6.34
N ILE A 115 -5.93 -9.60 -5.18
CA ILE A 115 -5.01 -9.09 -4.14
C ILE A 115 -4.16 -10.21 -3.56
N LYS A 116 -4.72 -11.41 -3.32
CA LYS A 116 -3.91 -12.56 -2.85
C LYS A 116 -2.81 -12.95 -3.84
N GLU A 117 -3.12 -12.99 -5.12
CA GLU A 117 -2.14 -13.24 -6.18
C GLU A 117 -1.06 -12.16 -6.18
N HIS A 118 -1.45 -10.88 -6.07
CA HIS A 118 -0.54 -9.75 -5.95
C HIS A 118 0.49 -9.94 -4.82
N LEU A 119 0.03 -10.33 -3.65
CA LEU A 119 0.86 -10.53 -2.46
C LEU A 119 1.80 -11.73 -2.57
N VAL A 120 1.32 -12.82 -3.17
CA VAL A 120 2.15 -14.02 -3.39
C VAL A 120 3.27 -13.72 -4.37
N ILE A 121 2.97 -13.06 -5.49
CA ILE A 121 3.97 -12.68 -6.49
C ILE A 121 5.03 -11.75 -5.87
N ALA A 122 4.60 -10.75 -5.08
CA ALA A 122 5.51 -9.84 -4.38
C ALA A 122 6.46 -10.59 -3.42
N ALA A 123 5.95 -11.54 -2.62
CA ALA A 123 6.77 -12.35 -1.70
C ALA A 123 7.78 -13.24 -2.45
N GLU A 124 7.39 -13.79 -3.59
CA GLU A 124 8.28 -14.58 -4.47
C GLU A 124 9.36 -13.69 -5.09
N LEU A 125 9.00 -12.48 -5.54
CA LEU A 125 9.93 -11.47 -6.06
C LEU A 125 11.00 -11.11 -5.03
N VAL A 126 10.59 -10.75 -3.80
CA VAL A 126 11.54 -10.42 -2.70
C VAL A 126 12.41 -11.62 -2.35
N THR A 127 11.83 -12.84 -2.31
CA THR A 127 12.58 -14.07 -2.04
C THR A 127 13.64 -14.35 -3.10
N ALA A 128 13.33 -14.13 -4.38
CA ALA A 128 14.28 -14.27 -5.47
C ALA A 128 15.39 -13.21 -5.39
N ALA A 129 15.04 -11.96 -5.05
CA ALA A 129 16.01 -10.87 -4.88
C ALA A 129 17.01 -11.17 -3.76
N VAL A 130 16.56 -11.67 -2.61
CA VAL A 130 17.44 -12.09 -1.50
C VAL A 130 18.40 -13.21 -1.91
N LYS A 131 17.97 -14.11 -2.80
CA LYS A 131 18.82 -15.20 -3.32
C LYS A 131 19.75 -14.77 -4.46
N GLY A 132 19.62 -13.55 -4.97
CA GLY A 132 20.37 -13.07 -6.15
C GLY A 132 19.94 -13.72 -7.46
N ASP A 133 18.77 -14.34 -7.53
CA ASP A 133 18.22 -14.96 -8.73
C ASP A 133 17.58 -13.91 -9.66
N THR A 134 18.43 -13.26 -10.44
CA THR A 134 18.01 -12.17 -11.35
C THR A 134 17.01 -12.64 -12.43
N GLY A 135 17.05 -13.89 -12.85
CA GLY A 135 16.11 -14.45 -13.81
C GLY A 135 14.70 -14.50 -13.25
N THR A 136 14.54 -15.04 -12.04
CA THR A 136 13.26 -15.08 -11.33
C THR A 136 12.79 -13.68 -10.93
N VAL A 137 13.69 -12.78 -10.51
CA VAL A 137 13.36 -11.37 -10.22
C VAL A 137 12.69 -10.72 -11.41
N ASN A 138 13.29 -10.75 -12.59
CA ASN A 138 12.73 -10.14 -13.79
C ASN A 138 11.37 -10.73 -14.18
N ALA A 139 11.23 -12.05 -14.06
CA ALA A 139 9.98 -12.74 -14.39
C ALA A 139 8.86 -12.37 -13.42
N LYS A 140 9.15 -12.34 -12.09
CA LYS A 140 8.17 -12.03 -11.06
C LYS A 140 7.81 -10.54 -11.02
N GLU A 141 8.75 -9.65 -11.29
CA GLU A 141 8.45 -8.23 -11.44
C GLU A 141 7.46 -7.99 -12.58
N LYS A 142 7.69 -8.59 -13.73
CA LYS A 142 6.76 -8.50 -14.87
C LYS A 142 5.37 -9.02 -14.49
N GLU A 143 5.30 -10.21 -13.89
CA GLU A 143 4.05 -10.83 -13.44
C GLU A 143 3.30 -9.93 -12.43
N TRP A 144 4.03 -9.26 -11.54
CA TRP A 144 3.48 -8.38 -10.52
C TRP A 144 2.81 -7.14 -11.14
N TYR A 145 3.44 -6.52 -12.13
CA TYR A 145 2.85 -5.40 -12.89
C TYR A 145 1.65 -5.86 -13.75
N GLU A 146 1.69 -7.05 -14.35
CA GLU A 146 0.56 -7.62 -15.07
C GLU A 146 -0.63 -7.88 -14.14
N ASN A 147 -0.40 -8.33 -12.92
CA ASN A 147 -1.45 -8.48 -11.90
C ASN A 147 -1.99 -7.10 -11.48
N ALA A 148 -1.16 -6.08 -11.29
CA ALA A 148 -1.61 -4.72 -11.02
C ALA A 148 -2.51 -4.18 -12.15
N ASP A 149 -2.16 -4.41 -13.42
CA ASP A 149 -3.01 -4.07 -14.57
C ASP A 149 -4.37 -4.80 -14.52
N ALA A 150 -4.40 -6.05 -14.07
CA ALA A 150 -5.63 -6.81 -13.89
C ALA A 150 -6.50 -6.22 -12.78
N ILE A 151 -5.91 -5.82 -11.64
CA ILE A 151 -6.62 -5.13 -10.54
C ILE A 151 -7.20 -3.80 -11.02
N VAL A 152 -6.41 -2.99 -11.71
CA VAL A 152 -6.83 -1.70 -12.28
C VAL A 152 -8.01 -1.89 -13.24
N LEU A 153 -7.90 -2.86 -14.14
CA LEU A 153 -8.97 -3.17 -15.09
C LEU A 153 -10.24 -3.64 -14.38
N PHE A 154 -10.08 -4.49 -13.36
CA PHE A 154 -11.20 -4.99 -12.56
C PHE A 154 -11.94 -3.84 -11.87
N LEU A 155 -11.23 -3.01 -11.11
CA LEU A 155 -11.80 -1.90 -10.35
C LEU A 155 -12.45 -0.85 -11.25
N SER A 156 -11.81 -0.48 -12.36
CA SER A 156 -12.36 0.50 -13.31
C SER A 156 -13.61 0.00 -14.07
N ARG A 157 -13.80 -1.32 -14.16
CA ARG A 157 -15.00 -1.91 -14.76
C ARG A 157 -16.20 -1.93 -13.81
N ILE A 158 -15.98 -2.11 -12.53
CA ILE A 158 -17.07 -2.17 -11.55
C ILE A 158 -17.47 -0.79 -11.02
N ASN A 159 -16.60 0.21 -11.16
CA ASN A 159 -16.85 1.56 -10.66
C ASN A 159 -16.53 2.63 -11.72
N PRO A 160 -17.53 3.34 -12.25
CA PRO A 160 -17.36 4.35 -13.30
C PRO A 160 -16.64 5.62 -12.82
N TYR A 161 -16.50 5.83 -11.52
CA TYR A 161 -15.78 6.96 -10.92
C TYR A 161 -14.28 6.70 -10.75
N LEU A 162 -13.81 5.47 -11.02
CA LEU A 162 -12.39 5.13 -11.03
C LEU A 162 -11.81 5.27 -12.43
N SER A 163 -11.08 6.35 -12.66
CA SER A 163 -10.30 6.51 -13.90
C SER A 163 -9.23 5.43 -13.98
N LYS A 164 -9.25 4.67 -15.08
CA LYS A 164 -8.26 3.60 -15.31
C LYS A 164 -6.82 4.14 -15.30
N ASP A 165 -6.60 5.31 -15.92
CA ASP A 165 -5.25 5.88 -16.05
C ASP A 165 -4.73 6.37 -14.70
N ILE A 166 -5.55 7.08 -13.92
CA ILE A 166 -5.19 7.53 -12.58
C ILE A 166 -4.93 6.33 -11.65
N LEU A 167 -5.82 5.33 -11.69
CA LEU A 167 -5.67 4.14 -10.86
C LEU A 167 -4.39 3.37 -11.22
N LYS A 168 -4.07 3.26 -12.51
CA LYS A 168 -2.85 2.62 -12.98
C LYS A 168 -1.60 3.36 -12.50
N GLU A 169 -1.57 4.67 -12.60
CA GLU A 169 -0.46 5.50 -12.12
C GLU A 169 -0.23 5.27 -10.62
N MET A 170 -1.29 5.29 -9.83
CA MET A 170 -1.19 5.08 -8.38
C MET A 170 -0.72 3.67 -8.01
N PHE A 171 -1.27 2.63 -8.66
CA PHE A 171 -0.78 1.26 -8.44
C PHE A 171 0.69 1.11 -8.82
N TYR A 172 1.12 1.69 -9.94
CA TYR A 172 2.51 1.61 -10.37
C TYR A 172 3.46 2.34 -9.41
N THR A 173 3.06 3.50 -8.88
CA THR A 173 3.79 4.20 -7.82
C THR A 173 3.91 3.32 -6.57
N HIS A 174 2.81 2.70 -6.14
CA HIS A 174 2.80 1.76 -5.02
C HIS A 174 3.77 0.59 -5.22
N LEU A 175 3.78 -0.02 -6.40
CA LEU A 175 4.70 -1.11 -6.71
C LEU A 175 6.16 -0.65 -6.69
N GLU A 176 6.45 0.51 -7.25
CA GLU A 176 7.80 1.08 -7.27
C GLU A 176 8.31 1.37 -5.86
N LEU A 177 7.50 1.99 -5.01
CA LEU A 177 7.84 2.28 -3.62
C LEU A 177 8.05 0.99 -2.83
N THR A 178 7.16 0.01 -2.93
CA THR A 178 7.28 -1.30 -2.25
C THR A 178 8.53 -2.06 -2.70
N LYS A 179 8.87 -2.01 -4.00
CA LYS A 179 10.11 -2.56 -4.52
C LYS A 179 11.34 -1.86 -3.93
N ASN A 180 11.30 -0.52 -3.86
CA ASN A 180 12.40 0.27 -3.29
C ASN A 180 12.58 -0.02 -1.79
N GLU A 181 11.49 -0.19 -1.04
CA GLU A 181 11.54 -0.64 0.36
C GLU A 181 12.27 -1.99 0.48
N ALA A 182 11.91 -2.98 -0.34
CA ALA A 182 12.57 -4.28 -0.34
C ALA A 182 14.07 -4.17 -0.70
N VAL A 183 14.42 -3.35 -1.69
CA VAL A 183 15.80 -3.14 -2.12
C VAL A 183 16.63 -2.48 -1.03
N THR A 184 16.14 -1.41 -0.41
CA THR A 184 16.85 -0.71 0.68
C THR A 184 17.02 -1.59 1.91
N MET A 185 16.01 -2.43 2.22
CA MET A 185 16.09 -3.41 3.30
C MET A 185 17.15 -4.49 3.01
N ILE A 186 17.20 -5.05 1.78
CA ILE A 186 18.23 -6.03 1.36
C ILE A 186 19.63 -5.41 1.45
N GLN A 187 19.78 -4.14 1.08
CA GLN A 187 21.04 -3.41 1.15
C GLN A 187 21.43 -2.97 2.58
N GLN A 188 20.54 -3.20 3.56
CA GLN A 188 20.69 -2.74 4.95
C GLN A 188 20.83 -1.22 5.06
N ASN A 189 20.28 -0.48 4.12
CA ASN A 189 20.18 0.98 4.18
C ASN A 189 18.90 1.37 4.92
N PHE A 190 18.91 1.17 6.25
CA PHE A 190 17.71 1.28 7.08
C PHE A 190 17.11 2.68 7.13
N GLN A 191 17.92 3.75 6.98
CA GLN A 191 17.34 5.10 6.92
C GLN A 191 16.56 5.31 5.62
N ALA A 192 17.13 4.94 4.48
CA ALA A 192 16.43 5.05 3.21
C ALA A 192 15.18 4.13 3.15
N ASP A 193 15.24 2.99 3.81
CA ASP A 193 14.09 2.08 3.95
C ASP A 193 12.95 2.74 4.74
N ILE A 194 13.26 3.44 5.84
CA ILE A 194 12.26 4.18 6.62
C ILE A 194 11.69 5.33 5.78
N ASP A 195 12.55 6.10 5.10
CA ASP A 195 12.12 7.23 4.28
C ASP A 195 11.15 6.79 3.16
N VAL A 196 11.43 5.65 2.51
CA VAL A 196 10.53 5.05 1.48
C VAL A 196 9.24 4.55 2.12
N PHE A 197 9.29 3.95 3.31
CA PHE A 197 8.09 3.48 4.00
C PHE A 197 7.17 4.64 4.40
N ASP A 198 7.71 5.76 4.87
CA ASP A 198 6.95 6.97 5.15
C ASP A 198 6.23 7.51 3.88
N GLU A 199 6.85 7.36 2.69
CA GLU A 199 6.19 7.70 1.42
C GLU A 199 5.03 6.75 1.11
N ILE A 200 5.19 5.43 1.33
CA ILE A 200 4.12 4.45 1.13
C ILE A 200 2.92 4.74 2.05
N GLU A 201 3.16 5.09 3.31
CA GLU A 201 2.09 5.41 4.27
C GLU A 201 1.27 6.64 3.87
N THR A 202 1.85 7.56 3.09
CA THR A 202 1.16 8.77 2.62
C THR A 202 0.37 8.58 1.32
N GLU A 203 0.42 7.38 0.72
CA GLU A 203 -0.31 7.09 -0.51
C GLU A 203 -1.83 7.22 -0.32
N ILE A 204 -2.46 7.88 -1.28
CA ILE A 204 -3.91 8.17 -1.24
C ILE A 204 -4.76 7.12 -1.98
N LEU A 205 -4.19 5.97 -2.35
CA LEU A 205 -4.89 4.91 -3.09
C LEU A 205 -6.15 4.43 -2.37
N SER A 206 -6.08 4.31 -1.04
CA SER A 206 -7.23 3.95 -0.20
C SER A 206 -8.37 4.97 -0.34
N ASP A 207 -8.05 6.26 -0.31
CA ASP A 207 -9.03 7.35 -0.39
C ASP A 207 -9.64 7.46 -1.78
N LEU A 208 -8.87 7.23 -2.84
CA LEU A 208 -9.37 7.20 -4.20
C LEU A 208 -10.44 6.11 -4.38
N ILE A 209 -10.13 4.87 -3.99
CA ILE A 209 -11.06 3.73 -4.12
C ILE A 209 -12.30 3.96 -3.25
N ALA A 210 -12.14 4.35 -1.98
CA ALA A 210 -13.27 4.55 -1.07
C ALA A 210 -14.16 5.71 -1.52
N SER A 211 -13.59 6.83 -1.96
CA SER A 211 -14.35 7.97 -2.47
C SER A 211 -15.17 7.62 -3.70
N ALA A 212 -14.61 6.84 -4.62
CA ALA A 212 -15.32 6.37 -5.80
C ALA A 212 -16.51 5.45 -5.44
N ILE A 213 -16.36 4.60 -4.42
CA ILE A 213 -17.46 3.78 -3.90
C ILE A 213 -18.56 4.65 -3.28
N VAL A 214 -18.18 5.64 -2.46
CA VAL A 214 -19.13 6.60 -1.88
C VAL A 214 -19.89 7.34 -2.98
N MET A 215 -19.23 7.73 -4.05
CA MET A 215 -19.89 8.41 -5.19
C MET A 215 -20.86 7.48 -5.92
N GLN A 216 -20.48 6.24 -6.18
CA GLN A 216 -21.33 5.27 -6.87
C GLN A 216 -22.56 4.87 -6.04
N PHE A 217 -22.39 4.74 -4.74
CA PHE A 217 -23.45 4.33 -3.82
C PHE A 217 -23.91 5.48 -2.91
N TYR A 218 -23.93 6.69 -3.45
CA TYR A 218 -24.22 7.92 -2.71
C TYR A 218 -25.46 7.84 -1.82
N SER A 219 -26.53 7.15 -2.24
CA SER A 219 -27.75 6.99 -1.45
C SER A 219 -27.53 6.31 -0.10
N LEU A 220 -26.49 5.47 0.04
CA LEU A 220 -26.13 4.78 1.30
C LEU A 220 -25.32 5.68 2.26
N PHE A 221 -24.74 6.74 1.72
CA PHE A 221 -23.82 7.63 2.43
C PHE A 221 -24.35 9.05 2.63
N ARG A 222 -25.54 9.36 2.13
CA ARG A 222 -26.12 10.71 2.29
C ARG A 222 -26.46 11.04 3.74
N CYS A 223 -26.34 12.30 4.12
CA CYS A 223 -26.81 12.79 5.39
C CYS A 223 -28.35 12.74 5.48
N PRO A 224 -28.91 12.35 6.64
CA PRO A 224 -30.36 12.22 6.79
C PRO A 224 -31.15 13.54 6.69
N TYR A 225 -30.49 14.69 6.77
CA TYR A 225 -31.11 16.02 6.82
C TYR A 225 -30.54 17.03 5.81
N SER A 226 -29.99 16.59 4.68
CA SER A 226 -29.67 17.52 3.60
C SER A 226 -30.95 17.91 2.85
N PHE A 227 -31.50 19.07 3.20
CA PHE A 227 -32.60 19.74 2.49
C PHE A 227 -32.07 20.41 1.23
#